data_362a3803048ac1a6e9c2b91e0cca43ff
#
_entry.id   362a3803048ac1a6e9c2b91e0cca43ff
#
_cell.length_a   1.000
_cell.length_b   1.000
_cell.length_c   1.000
_cell.angle_alpha   90.00
_cell.angle_beta   90.00
_cell.angle_gamma   90.00
#
_symmetry.space_group_name_H-M   'P 1'
#
loop_
_entity.id
_entity.type
_entity.pdbx_description
1 polymer ?
#
loop_
_entity_poly.entity_id
_entity_poly.type
_entity_poly.pdbx_seq_one_letter_code
_entity_poly.pdbx_strand_id
1 'polypeptide(L)'
;ERANREGRPFTNVFVDFMKFIGPRSKTMVAHNAQFDVSVLRSEMLRHKIDMDLIKDLNFRCTLQLYKERYLKPIRLGVLYKDIFGEDFEDAHNSLADCIACGRVYPYLIGHTRSLKPIGVKQIIIGASSVASAIGVGFKKQPELVEELWKRYIPTSFDGQTVEERSVEILNSRESTKKILKDAENFESDSSTDVNQKVRALYHQIEFSGLHPKDMVLAKEHVRKTLFTQHGTRNEDKTADADSANLIRDNTFYEMKICEIEGTVYKIVGCVDRIQINEDGSRTLVEIKNRANKLFGRVRDYENIQCQTYLQMLGDIKYCRLIEQFDELRKAYLIEKNDEKWNGEIKPKLQNFCEHFHSMVSETV
;
A
#
# COMPACT_ATOMS: atom_id res chain seq x y z
N GLU A 1 -16.95 -16.39 -34.44
CA GLU A 1 -17.25 -16.96 -35.77
C GLU A 1 -15.99 -17.11 -36.67
N ARG A 2 -15.07 -16.10 -36.73
CA ARG A 2 -13.82 -16.17 -37.51
C ARG A 2 -12.88 -17.26 -37.01
N ALA A 3 -12.69 -17.36 -35.65
CA ALA A 3 -11.85 -18.39 -35.07
C ALA A 3 -12.31 -19.81 -35.38
N ASN A 4 -13.64 -20.04 -35.52
CA ASN A 4 -14.17 -21.34 -35.90
C ASN A 4 -14.00 -21.70 -37.36
N ARG A 5 -13.81 -20.70 -38.23
CA ARG A 5 -13.62 -20.92 -39.69
C ARG A 5 -12.15 -20.99 -40.10
N GLU A 6 -11.29 -20.19 -39.43
CA GLU A 6 -9.89 -20.00 -39.80
C GLU A 6 -8.92 -20.51 -38.76
N GLY A 7 -9.44 -20.86 -37.56
CA GLY A 7 -8.65 -21.32 -36.42
C GLY A 7 -8.06 -22.71 -36.63
N ARG A 8 -6.88 -22.93 -36.13
CA ARG A 8 -6.22 -24.23 -36.12
C ARG A 8 -6.43 -24.92 -34.76
N PRO A 9 -6.49 -26.25 -34.69
CA PRO A 9 -6.54 -26.97 -33.42
C PRO A 9 -5.39 -26.55 -32.49
N PHE A 10 -5.69 -26.39 -31.19
CA PHE A 10 -4.69 -25.95 -30.21
C PHE A 10 -3.44 -26.84 -30.20
N THR A 11 -3.61 -28.15 -30.29
CA THR A 11 -2.50 -29.10 -30.36
C THR A 11 -1.51 -28.82 -31.46
N ASN A 12 -1.99 -28.45 -32.66
CA ASN A 12 -1.13 -28.14 -33.79
C ASN A 12 -0.41 -26.80 -33.57
N VAL A 13 -1.14 -25.79 -33.04
CA VAL A 13 -0.56 -24.49 -32.71
C VAL A 13 0.49 -24.62 -31.60
N PHE A 14 0.24 -25.48 -30.58
CA PHE A 14 1.17 -25.74 -29.51
C PHE A 14 2.46 -26.41 -29.99
N VAL A 15 2.35 -27.37 -30.90
CA VAL A 15 3.54 -28.00 -31.51
C VAL A 15 4.39 -26.95 -32.25
N ASP A 16 3.77 -26.09 -33.03
CA ASP A 16 4.48 -25.04 -33.78
C ASP A 16 5.08 -24.00 -32.80
N PHE A 17 4.36 -23.66 -31.75
CA PHE A 17 4.88 -22.80 -30.68
C PHE A 17 6.11 -23.40 -30.01
N MET A 18 6.10 -24.69 -29.64
CA MET A 18 7.23 -25.36 -29.04
C MET A 18 8.43 -25.46 -30.01
N LYS A 19 8.20 -25.69 -31.31
CA LYS A 19 9.24 -25.62 -32.35
C LYS A 19 9.85 -24.23 -32.44
N PHE A 20 9.01 -23.18 -32.44
CA PHE A 20 9.43 -21.79 -32.51
C PHE A 20 10.32 -21.38 -31.34
N ILE A 21 9.92 -21.71 -30.11
CA ILE A 21 10.73 -21.39 -28.93
C ILE A 21 12.01 -22.23 -28.82
N GLY A 22 12.02 -23.45 -29.39
CA GLY A 22 13.19 -24.36 -29.40
C GLY A 22 13.63 -24.85 -28.02
N PRO A 23 14.75 -25.56 -27.92
CA PRO A 23 15.16 -26.27 -26.70
C PRO A 23 15.85 -25.40 -25.62
N ARG A 24 16.06 -24.12 -25.87
CA ARG A 24 16.74 -23.22 -24.89
C ARG A 24 15.72 -22.58 -23.97
N SER A 25 16.09 -22.44 -22.67
CA SER A 25 15.32 -21.64 -21.72
C SER A 25 15.08 -20.24 -22.28
N LYS A 26 13.84 -19.80 -22.33
CA LYS A 26 13.45 -18.52 -22.94
C LYS A 26 12.57 -17.72 -22.01
N THR A 27 12.75 -16.41 -22.09
CA THR A 27 11.87 -15.47 -21.45
C THR A 27 10.70 -15.20 -22.38
N MET A 28 9.51 -15.50 -21.89
CA MET A 28 8.24 -15.16 -22.51
C MET A 28 7.74 -13.86 -21.88
N VAL A 29 7.39 -12.89 -22.71
CA VAL A 29 6.96 -11.56 -22.26
C VAL A 29 5.52 -11.32 -22.68
N ALA A 30 4.68 -10.91 -21.74
CA ALA A 30 3.31 -10.51 -22.00
C ALA A 30 2.88 -9.34 -21.11
N HIS A 31 1.81 -8.63 -21.48
CA HIS A 31 1.19 -7.61 -20.66
C HIS A 31 -0.01 -8.23 -19.94
N ASN A 32 0.09 -8.39 -18.60
CA ASN A 32 -0.79 -9.24 -17.79
C ASN A 32 -0.53 -10.75 -17.98
N ALA A 33 0.73 -11.13 -18.00
CA ALA A 33 1.21 -12.50 -18.29
C ALA A 33 0.52 -13.61 -17.48
N GLN A 34 -0.04 -13.31 -16.30
CA GLN A 34 -0.80 -14.27 -15.51
C GLN A 34 -2.04 -14.80 -16.26
N PHE A 35 -2.69 -13.93 -17.03
CA PHE A 35 -3.81 -14.32 -17.87
C PHE A 35 -3.36 -15.30 -18.97
N ASP A 36 -2.31 -14.95 -19.70
CA ASP A 36 -1.78 -15.77 -20.81
C ASP A 36 -1.31 -17.14 -20.32
N VAL A 37 -0.59 -17.18 -19.19
CA VAL A 37 -0.14 -18.43 -18.55
C VAL A 37 -1.33 -19.29 -18.12
N SER A 38 -2.39 -18.67 -17.57
CA SER A 38 -3.58 -19.40 -17.13
C SER A 38 -4.33 -20.00 -18.31
N VAL A 39 -4.47 -19.27 -19.41
CA VAL A 39 -5.10 -19.78 -20.64
C VAL A 39 -4.27 -20.92 -21.23
N LEU A 40 -2.95 -20.75 -21.38
CA LEU A 40 -2.06 -21.78 -21.88
C LEU A 40 -2.16 -23.07 -21.08
N ARG A 41 -2.09 -22.99 -19.75
CA ARG A 41 -2.22 -24.15 -18.86
C ARG A 41 -3.58 -24.82 -18.95
N SER A 42 -4.66 -24.02 -19.04
CA SER A 42 -6.02 -24.57 -19.16
C SER A 42 -6.20 -25.34 -20.47
N GLU A 43 -5.67 -24.83 -21.59
CA GLU A 43 -5.73 -25.53 -22.88
C GLU A 43 -4.84 -26.78 -22.88
N MET A 44 -3.66 -26.74 -22.28
CA MET A 44 -2.81 -27.93 -22.14
C MET A 44 -3.53 -29.01 -21.34
N LEU A 45 -4.18 -28.68 -20.21
CA LEU A 45 -4.97 -29.63 -19.41
C LEU A 45 -6.14 -30.20 -20.23
N ARG A 46 -6.89 -29.35 -20.94
CA ARG A 46 -8.01 -29.78 -21.79
C ARG A 46 -7.58 -30.80 -22.86
N HIS A 47 -6.41 -30.61 -23.41
CA HIS A 47 -5.86 -31.48 -24.47
C HIS A 47 -4.90 -32.55 -23.95
N LYS A 48 -4.81 -32.73 -22.62
CA LYS A 48 -3.94 -33.75 -21.95
C LYS A 48 -2.47 -33.62 -22.37
N ILE A 49 -1.99 -32.41 -22.56
CA ILE A 49 -0.59 -32.12 -22.86
C ILE A 49 0.19 -32.02 -21.55
N ASP A 50 1.36 -32.61 -21.51
CA ASP A 50 2.22 -32.62 -20.32
C ASP A 50 2.66 -31.20 -19.94
N MET A 51 2.39 -30.81 -18.70
CA MET A 51 2.75 -29.49 -18.16
C MET A 51 4.27 -29.31 -17.99
N ASP A 52 5.03 -30.38 -17.92
CA ASP A 52 6.49 -30.32 -17.84
C ASP A 52 7.15 -29.70 -19.08
N LEU A 53 6.44 -29.72 -20.22
CA LEU A 53 6.92 -29.09 -21.46
C LEU A 53 7.14 -27.57 -21.34
N ILE A 54 6.47 -26.91 -20.41
CA ILE A 54 6.59 -25.44 -20.20
C ILE A 54 7.24 -25.06 -18.88
N LYS A 55 7.74 -26.03 -18.08
CA LYS A 55 8.31 -25.75 -16.76
C LYS A 55 9.53 -24.83 -16.78
N ASP A 56 10.31 -24.89 -17.85
CA ASP A 56 11.54 -24.11 -18.02
C ASP A 56 11.29 -22.75 -18.70
N LEU A 57 10.04 -22.44 -19.03
CA LEU A 57 9.67 -21.12 -19.57
C LEU A 57 9.61 -20.08 -18.46
N ASN A 58 10.40 -19.03 -18.58
CA ASN A 58 10.40 -17.90 -17.68
C ASN A 58 9.41 -16.83 -18.18
N PHE A 59 8.30 -16.66 -17.48
CA PHE A 59 7.31 -15.65 -17.83
C PHE A 59 7.59 -14.32 -17.14
N ARG A 60 7.66 -13.25 -17.92
CA ARG A 60 7.82 -11.86 -17.47
C ARG A 60 6.60 -11.03 -17.85
N CYS A 61 6.12 -10.23 -16.92
CA CYS A 61 4.93 -9.43 -17.11
C CYS A 61 5.29 -7.95 -17.16
N THR A 62 5.07 -7.28 -18.29
CA THR A 62 5.33 -5.83 -18.42
C THR A 62 4.40 -5.01 -17.54
N LEU A 63 3.14 -5.46 -17.31
CA LEU A 63 2.24 -4.83 -16.36
C LEU A 63 2.77 -4.93 -14.91
N GLN A 64 3.30 -6.10 -14.53
CA GLN A 64 3.85 -6.30 -13.20
C GLN A 64 5.14 -5.47 -13.00
N LEU A 65 6.06 -5.49 -13.97
CA LEU A 65 7.27 -4.65 -13.95
C LEU A 65 6.92 -3.16 -13.85
N TYR A 66 5.93 -2.70 -14.61
CA TYR A 66 5.46 -1.34 -14.52
C TYR A 66 4.82 -1.06 -13.16
N LYS A 67 3.96 -1.95 -12.66
CA LYS A 67 3.31 -1.83 -11.36
C LYS A 67 4.30 -1.82 -10.20
N GLU A 68 5.34 -2.66 -10.25
CA GLU A 68 6.43 -2.66 -9.27
C GLU A 68 7.20 -1.34 -9.28
N ARG A 69 7.33 -0.72 -10.44
CA ARG A 69 8.07 0.52 -10.61
C ARG A 69 7.23 1.78 -10.36
N TYR A 70 5.96 1.79 -10.75
CA TYR A 70 5.10 2.98 -10.73
C TYR A 70 3.88 2.85 -9.82
N LEU A 71 3.76 1.74 -9.08
CA LEU A 71 2.75 1.45 -8.07
C LEU A 71 1.28 1.55 -8.57
N LYS A 72 1.08 1.63 -9.86
CA LYS A 72 -0.23 1.70 -10.52
C LYS A 72 -0.28 0.76 -11.72
N PRO A 73 -1.44 0.15 -12.01
CA PRO A 73 -1.61 -0.58 -13.25
C PRO A 73 -1.65 0.40 -14.44
N ILE A 74 -1.27 -0.09 -15.61
CA ILE A 74 -1.33 0.65 -16.87
C ILE A 74 -1.81 -0.27 -17.99
N ARG A 75 -2.49 0.25 -18.98
CA ARG A 75 -2.82 -0.48 -20.21
C ARG A 75 -1.64 -0.45 -21.17
N LEU A 76 -1.44 -1.52 -21.93
CA LEU A 76 -0.29 -1.64 -22.86
C LEU A 76 -0.21 -0.46 -23.82
N GLY A 77 -1.33 -0.03 -24.41
CA GLY A 77 -1.36 1.11 -25.34
C GLY A 77 -0.92 2.42 -24.68
N VAL A 78 -1.38 2.69 -23.45
CA VAL A 78 -0.97 3.87 -22.69
C VAL A 78 0.52 3.80 -22.37
N LEU A 79 1.00 2.66 -21.87
CA LEU A 79 2.41 2.43 -21.59
C LEU A 79 3.30 2.61 -22.81
N TYR A 80 2.87 2.09 -23.97
CA TYR A 80 3.59 2.25 -25.22
C TYR A 80 3.70 3.73 -25.62
N LYS A 81 2.56 4.45 -25.58
CA LYS A 81 2.51 5.88 -25.87
C LYS A 81 3.38 6.71 -24.92
N ASP A 82 3.33 6.41 -23.64
CA ASP A 82 4.15 7.10 -22.62
C ASP A 82 5.67 6.93 -22.88
N ILE A 83 6.07 5.76 -23.40
CA ILE A 83 7.47 5.45 -23.67
C ILE A 83 7.94 6.03 -25.03
N PHE A 84 7.14 5.88 -26.07
CA PHE A 84 7.57 6.14 -27.44
C PHE A 84 6.98 7.40 -28.05
N GLY A 85 6.00 8.05 -27.37
CA GLY A 85 5.34 9.26 -27.83
C GLY A 85 4.33 9.04 -28.96
N GLU A 86 4.09 7.78 -29.34
CA GLU A 86 3.21 7.39 -30.45
C GLU A 86 2.24 6.28 -30.01
N ASP A 87 1.08 6.21 -30.62
CA ASP A 87 0.17 5.07 -30.47
C ASP A 87 0.66 3.93 -31.38
N PHE A 88 0.49 2.66 -30.99
CA PHE A 88 0.72 1.54 -31.92
C PHE A 88 -0.59 1.16 -32.62
N GLU A 89 -0.47 0.89 -33.93
CA GLU A 89 -1.60 0.52 -34.76
C GLU A 89 -2.12 -0.88 -34.39
N ASP A 90 -3.39 -1.13 -34.69
CA ASP A 90 -4.07 -2.42 -34.47
C ASP A 90 -4.03 -2.95 -33.01
N ALA A 91 -4.14 -2.08 -32.03
CA ALA A 91 -4.32 -2.48 -30.63
C ALA A 91 -5.47 -3.52 -30.52
N HIS A 92 -5.25 -4.55 -29.72
CA HIS A 92 -6.09 -5.77 -29.61
C HIS A 92 -5.92 -6.79 -30.76
N ASN A 93 -4.97 -6.58 -31.66
CA ASN A 93 -4.45 -7.63 -32.51
C ASN A 93 -3.29 -8.31 -31.77
N SER A 94 -3.33 -9.65 -31.68
CA SER A 94 -2.34 -10.40 -30.90
C SER A 94 -0.89 -10.19 -31.34
N LEU A 95 -0.67 -10.00 -32.66
CA LEU A 95 0.67 -9.74 -33.20
C LEU A 95 1.14 -8.32 -32.83
N ALA A 96 0.27 -7.32 -32.99
CA ALA A 96 0.56 -5.93 -32.61
C ALA A 96 0.86 -5.80 -31.12
N ASP A 97 0.06 -6.46 -30.27
CA ASP A 97 0.28 -6.51 -28.82
C ASP A 97 1.60 -7.20 -28.46
N CYS A 98 1.98 -8.29 -29.15
CA CYS A 98 3.28 -8.95 -28.97
C CYS A 98 4.45 -8.04 -29.35
N ILE A 99 4.35 -7.31 -30.46
CA ILE A 99 5.37 -6.35 -30.91
C ILE A 99 5.50 -5.21 -29.90
N ALA A 100 4.38 -4.66 -29.44
CA ALA A 100 4.36 -3.61 -28.42
C ALA A 100 4.99 -4.09 -27.10
N CYS A 101 4.66 -5.29 -26.62
CA CYS A 101 5.31 -5.90 -25.45
C CYS A 101 6.81 -6.08 -25.66
N GLY A 102 7.22 -6.54 -26.84
CA GLY A 102 8.63 -6.74 -27.19
C GLY A 102 9.44 -5.44 -27.20
N ARG A 103 8.83 -4.32 -27.60
CA ARG A 103 9.45 -2.97 -27.56
C ARG A 103 9.48 -2.40 -26.14
N VAL A 104 8.40 -2.57 -25.39
CA VAL A 104 8.27 -2.03 -24.02
C VAL A 104 9.16 -2.76 -23.00
N TYR A 105 9.34 -4.07 -23.12
CA TYR A 105 10.05 -4.87 -22.15
C TYR A 105 11.52 -4.45 -21.95
N PRO A 106 12.35 -4.31 -23.00
CA PRO A 106 13.73 -3.81 -22.85
C PRO A 106 13.80 -2.44 -22.18
N TYR A 107 12.83 -1.56 -22.47
CA TYR A 107 12.74 -0.27 -21.83
C TYR A 107 12.50 -0.40 -20.31
N LEU A 108 11.56 -1.26 -19.90
CA LEU A 108 11.26 -1.46 -18.49
C LEU A 108 12.41 -2.11 -17.70
N ILE A 109 13.20 -3.00 -18.34
CA ILE A 109 14.34 -3.65 -17.68
C ILE A 109 15.64 -2.85 -17.78
N GLY A 110 15.78 -2.00 -18.80
CA GLY A 110 17.02 -1.26 -19.10
C GLY A 110 17.06 0.17 -18.56
N HIS A 111 15.93 0.73 -18.16
CA HIS A 111 15.88 2.05 -17.59
C HIS A 111 16.17 2.02 -16.09
N THR A 112 17.43 2.09 -15.72
CA THR A 112 17.82 2.85 -14.53
C THR A 112 17.53 4.32 -14.87
N ARG A 113 16.38 4.85 -14.41
CA ARG A 113 16.14 6.29 -14.51
C ARG A 113 17.30 6.98 -13.80
N SER A 114 17.95 7.92 -14.47
CA SER A 114 18.83 8.87 -13.80
C SER A 114 17.96 9.65 -12.84
N LEU A 115 18.00 9.29 -11.56
CA LEU A 115 17.31 10.02 -10.52
C LEU A 115 17.98 11.40 -10.43
N LYS A 116 17.17 12.46 -10.34
CA LYS A 116 17.66 13.85 -10.24
C LYS A 116 17.40 14.35 -8.83
N PRO A 117 18.23 15.31 -8.34
CA PRO A 117 17.94 15.99 -7.09
C PRO A 117 16.56 16.65 -7.13
N ILE A 118 15.78 16.49 -6.05
CA ILE A 118 14.45 17.09 -5.90
C ILE A 118 14.44 18.34 -5.02
N GLY A 119 15.61 18.83 -4.65
CA GLY A 119 15.75 20.06 -3.86
C GLY A 119 15.39 19.95 -2.38
N VAL A 120 15.01 18.76 -1.91
CA VAL A 120 14.61 18.49 -0.52
C VAL A 120 15.71 17.73 0.22
N LYS A 121 16.14 18.23 1.38
CA LYS A 121 17.22 17.59 2.15
C LYS A 121 16.78 16.30 2.83
N GLN A 122 15.53 16.24 3.29
CA GLN A 122 15.02 15.04 3.96
C GLN A 122 13.52 14.84 3.73
N ILE A 123 13.11 13.58 3.66
CA ILE A 123 11.72 13.14 3.60
C ILE A 123 11.47 12.17 4.76
N ILE A 124 10.43 12.45 5.53
CA ILE A 124 10.08 11.69 6.73
C ILE A 124 8.82 10.86 6.44
N ILE A 125 8.91 9.56 6.69
CA ILE A 125 7.80 8.61 6.67
C ILE A 125 7.48 8.26 8.12
N GLY A 126 6.23 8.45 8.55
CA GLY A 126 5.81 8.03 9.89
C GLY A 126 5.92 6.51 10.08
N ALA A 127 6.35 6.03 11.23
CA ALA A 127 6.47 4.60 11.52
C ALA A 127 5.14 3.84 11.29
N SER A 128 4.00 4.45 11.62
CA SER A 128 2.65 3.93 11.32
C SER A 128 2.31 3.88 9.84
N SER A 129 3.03 4.63 8.99
CA SER A 129 2.83 4.67 7.53
C SER A 129 3.72 3.70 6.77
N VAL A 130 4.67 3.03 7.42
CA VAL A 130 5.58 2.07 6.77
C VAL A 130 4.81 0.93 6.10
N ALA A 131 3.79 0.40 6.76
CA ALA A 131 2.92 -0.62 6.17
C ALA A 131 2.23 -0.13 4.88
N SER A 132 1.78 1.13 4.85
CA SER A 132 1.19 1.76 3.65
C SER A 132 2.24 1.97 2.55
N ALA A 133 3.45 2.40 2.91
CA ALA A 133 4.55 2.57 1.97
C ALA A 133 4.91 1.26 1.25
N ILE A 134 4.82 0.12 1.93
CA ILE A 134 5.11 -1.19 1.32
C ILE A 134 3.86 -1.91 0.77
N GLY A 135 2.72 -1.22 0.67
CA GLY A 135 1.50 -1.72 0.04
C GLY A 135 0.65 -2.67 0.89
N VAL A 136 0.89 -2.78 2.20
CA VAL A 136 0.16 -3.67 3.15
C VAL A 136 -0.71 -2.88 4.13
N GLY A 137 -0.55 -1.55 4.17
CA GLY A 137 -1.23 -0.68 5.10
C GLY A 137 -2.73 -0.53 4.87
N PHE A 138 -3.42 -0.04 5.89
CA PHE A 138 -4.83 0.33 5.79
C PHE A 138 -5.05 1.52 4.84
N LYS A 139 -4.19 2.54 4.92
CA LYS A 139 -4.10 3.61 3.94
C LYS A 139 -3.47 3.07 2.67
N LYS A 140 -4.05 3.41 1.52
CA LYS A 140 -3.50 3.01 0.23
C LYS A 140 -2.19 3.74 -0.06
N GLN A 141 -1.26 3.04 -0.69
CA GLN A 141 0.05 3.60 -1.02
C GLN A 141 -0.02 4.89 -1.87
N PRO A 142 -0.90 5.03 -2.89
CA PRO A 142 -1.05 6.30 -3.62
C PRO A 142 -1.47 7.49 -2.74
N GLU A 143 -2.30 7.26 -1.74
CA GLU A 143 -2.70 8.32 -0.80
C GLU A 143 -1.51 8.81 0.03
N LEU A 144 -0.63 7.90 0.45
CA LEU A 144 0.61 8.27 1.13
C LEU A 144 1.56 9.05 0.21
N VAL A 145 1.65 8.68 -1.07
CA VAL A 145 2.43 9.38 -2.09
C VAL A 145 1.92 10.81 -2.25
N GLU A 146 0.61 11.03 -2.43
CA GLU A 146 -0.01 12.36 -2.52
C GLU A 146 0.32 13.23 -1.30
N GLU A 147 0.21 12.66 -0.08
CA GLU A 147 0.52 13.36 1.17
C GLU A 147 2.00 13.78 1.29
N LEU A 148 2.91 12.86 0.98
CA LEU A 148 4.34 13.15 1.01
C LEU A 148 4.73 14.18 -0.06
N TRP A 149 4.20 14.04 -1.27
CA TRP A 149 4.47 14.97 -2.36
C TRP A 149 4.03 16.38 -1.99
N LYS A 150 2.79 16.54 -1.57
CA LYS A 150 2.26 17.84 -1.15
C LYS A 150 3.02 18.43 0.03
N ARG A 151 3.41 17.60 1.00
CA ARG A 151 4.14 18.06 2.19
C ARG A 151 5.54 18.59 1.86
N TYR A 152 6.27 17.91 0.99
CA TYR A 152 7.67 18.19 0.76
C TYR A 152 7.96 18.98 -0.52
N ILE A 153 7.10 18.87 -1.53
CA ILE A 153 7.29 19.48 -2.84
C ILE A 153 5.95 20.06 -3.35
N PRO A 154 5.34 20.96 -2.57
CA PRO A 154 4.00 21.49 -2.89
C PRO A 154 3.95 22.25 -4.22
N THR A 155 5.06 22.80 -4.69
CA THR A 155 5.14 23.57 -5.94
C THR A 155 4.95 22.73 -7.20
N SER A 156 5.24 21.42 -7.12
CA SER A 156 5.06 20.48 -8.23
C SER A 156 3.88 19.53 -8.04
N PHE A 157 3.17 19.64 -6.92
CA PHE A 157 1.97 18.84 -6.66
C PHE A 157 0.75 19.53 -7.25
N ASP A 158 0.26 19.01 -8.38
CA ASP A 158 -0.98 19.48 -9.00
C ASP A 158 -2.14 18.58 -8.55
N GLY A 159 -2.98 19.09 -7.66
CA GLY A 159 -4.14 18.37 -7.15
C GLY A 159 -4.43 18.57 -5.66
N GLN A 160 -5.29 17.71 -5.17
CA GLN A 160 -5.69 17.64 -3.76
C GLN A 160 -5.45 16.24 -3.22
N THR A 161 -5.02 16.15 -1.97
CA THR A 161 -4.95 14.87 -1.27
C THR A 161 -6.36 14.33 -1.01
N VAL A 162 -6.48 13.02 -0.77
CA VAL A 162 -7.77 12.39 -0.41
C VAL A 162 -8.41 13.07 0.81
N GLU A 163 -7.59 13.46 1.79
CA GLU A 163 -8.04 14.19 2.98
C GLU A 163 -8.66 15.53 2.61
N GLU A 164 -7.98 16.33 1.81
CA GLU A 164 -8.46 17.66 1.39
C GLU A 164 -9.73 17.57 0.54
N ARG A 165 -9.77 16.62 -0.39
CA ARG A 165 -10.99 16.37 -1.18
C ARG A 165 -12.18 16.02 -0.29
N SER A 166 -11.95 15.18 0.73
CA SER A 166 -13.01 14.79 1.68
C SER A 166 -13.50 15.98 2.51
N VAL A 167 -12.58 16.81 2.98
CA VAL A 167 -12.90 18.04 3.74
C VAL A 167 -13.62 19.07 2.86
N GLU A 168 -13.19 19.27 1.61
CA GLU A 168 -13.86 20.17 0.66
C GLU A 168 -15.29 19.70 0.37
N ILE A 169 -15.49 18.40 0.10
CA ILE A 169 -16.81 17.81 -0.11
C ILE A 169 -17.72 18.09 1.10
N LEU A 170 -17.21 17.85 2.32
CA LEU A 170 -17.98 18.10 3.54
C LEU A 170 -18.25 19.59 3.78
N ASN A 171 -17.39 20.50 3.33
CA ASN A 171 -17.60 21.94 3.40
C ASN A 171 -18.46 22.52 2.26
N SER A 172 -18.78 21.75 1.23
CA SER A 172 -19.48 22.23 0.04
C SER A 172 -20.93 22.67 0.28
N ARG A 173 -21.55 22.24 1.38
CA ARG A 173 -22.95 22.54 1.76
C ARG A 173 -23.06 22.74 3.26
N GLU A 174 -23.99 23.59 3.71
CA GLU A 174 -24.22 23.84 5.14
C GLU A 174 -24.61 22.55 5.91
N SER A 175 -25.39 21.67 5.29
CA SER A 175 -25.77 20.39 5.88
C SER A 175 -24.55 19.47 6.13
N THR A 176 -23.64 19.35 5.16
CA THR A 176 -22.44 18.53 5.28
C THR A 176 -21.35 19.17 6.13
N LYS A 177 -21.26 20.48 6.14
CA LYS A 177 -20.38 21.25 7.04
C LYS A 177 -20.75 21.04 8.51
N LYS A 178 -22.04 20.94 8.80
CA LYS A 178 -22.51 20.56 10.14
C LYS A 178 -22.03 19.14 10.49
N ILE A 179 -22.13 18.18 9.56
CA ILE A 179 -21.66 16.81 9.75
C ILE A 179 -20.17 16.78 10.09
N LEU A 180 -19.33 17.54 9.39
CA LEU A 180 -17.90 17.64 9.66
C LEU A 180 -17.66 18.15 11.09
N LYS A 181 -18.26 19.28 11.46
CA LYS A 181 -18.15 19.83 12.83
C LYS A 181 -18.64 18.87 13.90
N ASP A 182 -19.73 18.17 13.64
CA ASP A 182 -20.29 17.17 14.55
C ASP A 182 -19.37 15.97 14.73
N ALA A 183 -18.59 15.59 13.71
CA ALA A 183 -17.59 14.54 13.81
C ALA A 183 -16.34 15.02 14.57
N GLU A 184 -15.84 16.21 14.26
CA GLU A 184 -14.63 16.79 14.86
C GLU A 184 -14.81 17.10 16.36
N ASN A 185 -16.00 17.53 16.78
CA ASN A 185 -16.29 17.90 18.16
C ASN A 185 -16.95 16.78 18.99
N PHE A 186 -17.10 15.59 18.41
CA PHE A 186 -17.71 14.49 19.14
C PHE A 186 -16.76 13.92 20.18
N GLU A 187 -17.23 13.87 21.41
CA GLU A 187 -16.47 13.36 22.53
C GLU A 187 -17.23 12.20 23.20
N SER A 188 -16.67 11.02 23.13
CA SER A 188 -17.11 9.86 23.90
C SER A 188 -15.99 8.83 24.00
N ASP A 189 -15.88 8.21 25.17
CA ASP A 189 -14.96 7.11 25.44
C ASP A 189 -15.61 5.76 25.13
N SER A 190 -16.93 5.74 24.94
CA SER A 190 -17.71 4.53 24.66
C SER A 190 -17.66 4.17 23.19
N SER A 191 -17.27 2.93 22.90
CA SER A 191 -17.31 2.40 21.53
C SER A 191 -18.74 2.33 20.97
N THR A 192 -19.74 2.10 21.84
CA THR A 192 -21.15 2.09 21.47
C THR A 192 -21.60 3.46 20.97
N ASP A 193 -21.26 4.53 21.71
CA ASP A 193 -21.64 5.91 21.32
C ASP A 193 -20.94 6.32 20.03
N VAL A 194 -19.66 6.01 19.87
CA VAL A 194 -18.91 6.26 18.64
C VAL A 194 -19.57 5.58 17.44
N ASN A 195 -19.97 4.31 17.57
CA ASN A 195 -20.65 3.58 16.50
C ASN A 195 -22.05 4.13 16.20
N GLN A 196 -22.80 4.55 17.21
CA GLN A 196 -24.10 5.22 17.02
C GLN A 196 -23.91 6.56 16.29
N LYS A 197 -22.89 7.35 16.68
CA LYS A 197 -22.58 8.62 16.00
C LYS A 197 -22.19 8.38 14.54
N VAL A 198 -21.34 7.39 14.25
CA VAL A 198 -20.97 7.03 12.86
C VAL A 198 -22.22 6.73 12.02
N ARG A 199 -23.15 5.91 12.55
CA ARG A 199 -24.38 5.54 11.83
C ARG A 199 -25.29 6.78 11.61
N ALA A 200 -25.42 7.62 12.63
CA ALA A 200 -26.22 8.85 12.52
C ALA A 200 -25.65 9.79 11.45
N LEU A 201 -24.32 10.01 11.43
CA LEU A 201 -23.70 10.87 10.43
C LEU A 201 -23.71 10.23 9.02
N TYR A 202 -23.61 8.91 8.91
CA TYR A 202 -23.78 8.22 7.63
C TYR A 202 -25.18 8.43 7.03
N HIS A 203 -26.20 8.31 7.86
CA HIS A 203 -27.56 8.60 7.44
C HIS A 203 -27.71 10.07 6.97
N GLN A 204 -27.15 11.04 7.71
CA GLN A 204 -27.18 12.44 7.28
C GLN A 204 -26.43 12.65 5.94
N ILE A 205 -25.30 11.96 5.71
CA ILE A 205 -24.58 12.02 4.43
C ILE A 205 -25.43 11.45 3.29
N GLU A 206 -26.16 10.37 3.51
CA GLU A 206 -27.04 9.77 2.49
C GLU A 206 -28.14 10.72 2.02
N PHE A 207 -28.66 11.55 2.92
CA PHE A 207 -29.70 12.53 2.61
C PHE A 207 -29.16 13.95 2.32
N SER A 208 -27.85 14.13 2.24
CA SER A 208 -27.24 15.44 2.00
C SER A 208 -27.31 15.92 0.54
N GLY A 209 -27.70 15.04 -0.38
CA GLY A 209 -27.72 15.32 -1.82
C GLY A 209 -26.31 15.34 -2.47
N LEU A 210 -25.29 14.84 -1.81
CA LEU A 210 -23.97 14.64 -2.41
C LEU A 210 -24.03 13.59 -3.54
N HIS A 211 -23.10 13.68 -4.47
CA HIS A 211 -22.94 12.64 -5.49
C HIS A 211 -22.48 11.32 -4.83
N PRO A 212 -22.88 10.13 -5.31
CA PRO A 212 -22.52 8.83 -4.69
C PRO A 212 -21.05 8.64 -4.43
N LYS A 213 -20.15 9.09 -5.33
CA LYS A 213 -18.70 9.03 -5.14
C LYS A 213 -18.22 9.89 -3.98
N ASP A 214 -18.79 11.08 -3.83
CA ASP A 214 -18.47 12.03 -2.76
C ASP A 214 -18.98 11.53 -1.41
N MET A 215 -20.15 10.86 -1.39
CA MET A 215 -20.65 10.21 -0.18
C MET A 215 -19.68 9.17 0.38
N VAL A 216 -18.99 8.42 -0.48
CA VAL A 216 -17.99 7.42 -0.04
C VAL A 216 -16.85 8.11 0.68
N LEU A 217 -16.28 9.16 0.09
CA LEU A 217 -15.18 9.92 0.68
C LEU A 217 -15.60 10.60 1.99
N ALA A 218 -16.78 11.22 2.02
CA ALA A 218 -17.33 11.85 3.21
C ALA A 218 -17.54 10.84 4.36
N LYS A 219 -18.09 9.66 4.07
CA LYS A 219 -18.29 8.59 5.05
C LYS A 219 -16.96 8.06 5.60
N GLU A 220 -15.98 7.83 4.72
CA GLU A 220 -14.64 7.37 5.13
C GLU A 220 -13.95 8.39 6.02
N HIS A 221 -14.00 9.66 5.67
CA HIS A 221 -13.43 10.76 6.46
C HIS A 221 -14.06 10.83 7.86
N VAL A 222 -15.37 10.88 7.96
CA VAL A 222 -16.11 10.95 9.22
C VAL A 222 -15.79 9.74 10.12
N ARG A 223 -15.79 8.54 9.55
CA ARG A 223 -15.43 7.32 10.29
C ARG A 223 -14.00 7.36 10.80
N LYS A 224 -13.05 7.75 9.94
CA LYS A 224 -11.63 7.88 10.30
C LYS A 224 -11.47 8.86 11.46
N THR A 225 -12.11 10.05 11.39
CA THR A 225 -12.05 11.07 12.42
C THR A 225 -12.53 10.52 13.77
N LEU A 226 -13.73 9.95 13.81
CA LEU A 226 -14.32 9.42 15.05
C LEU A 226 -13.51 8.27 15.66
N PHE A 227 -13.04 7.33 14.82
CA PHE A 227 -12.25 6.18 15.30
C PHE A 227 -10.86 6.57 15.78
N THR A 228 -10.23 7.54 15.11
CA THR A 228 -8.92 8.04 15.55
C THR A 228 -9.03 8.77 16.89
N GLN A 229 -10.05 9.64 17.05
CA GLN A 229 -10.30 10.34 18.31
C GLN A 229 -10.60 9.36 19.46
N HIS A 230 -11.43 8.35 19.20
CA HIS A 230 -11.70 7.29 20.19
C HIS A 230 -10.41 6.55 20.60
N GLY A 231 -9.59 6.16 19.62
CA GLY A 231 -8.32 5.49 19.86
C GLY A 231 -7.40 6.31 20.76
N THR A 232 -7.15 7.55 20.40
CA THR A 232 -6.24 8.46 21.13
C THR A 232 -6.76 8.79 22.53
N ARG A 233 -8.07 9.06 22.68
CA ARG A 233 -8.67 9.41 23.98
C ARG A 233 -8.59 8.28 24.99
N ASN A 234 -8.73 7.02 24.54
CA ASN A 234 -8.71 5.87 25.42
C ASN A 234 -7.31 5.28 25.65
N GLU A 235 -6.26 5.81 25.02
CA GLU A 235 -4.91 5.27 25.13
C GLU A 235 -4.37 5.30 26.55
N ASP A 236 -4.45 6.47 27.22
CA ASP A 236 -3.99 6.60 28.62
C ASP A 236 -4.81 5.69 29.56
N LYS A 237 -6.15 5.64 29.42
CA LYS A 237 -7.01 4.76 30.20
C LYS A 237 -6.66 3.29 30.05
N THR A 238 -6.37 2.87 28.82
CA THR A 238 -5.96 1.50 28.53
C THR A 238 -4.60 1.19 29.13
N ALA A 239 -3.67 2.15 29.08
CA ALA A 239 -2.36 2.01 29.74
C ALA A 239 -2.48 1.94 31.25
N ASP A 240 -3.25 2.83 31.89
CA ASP A 240 -3.43 2.90 33.36
C ASP A 240 -4.14 1.67 33.92
N ALA A 241 -5.02 1.06 33.11
CA ALA A 241 -5.72 -0.17 33.50
C ALA A 241 -4.85 -1.44 33.28
N ASP A 242 -3.63 -1.32 32.79
CA ASP A 242 -2.71 -2.44 32.65
C ASP A 242 -1.98 -2.71 33.98
N SER A 243 -1.81 -4.00 34.33
CA SER A 243 -1.11 -4.40 35.56
C SER A 243 0.40 -4.22 35.49
N ALA A 244 0.96 -4.02 34.33
CA ALA A 244 2.38 -3.81 34.14
C ALA A 244 2.77 -2.35 34.38
N ASN A 245 4.03 -2.12 34.75
CA ASN A 245 4.58 -0.78 34.86
C ASN A 245 4.84 -0.18 33.48
N LEU A 246 3.85 0.53 32.94
CA LEU A 246 3.90 1.18 31.64
C LEU A 246 4.32 2.64 31.79
N ILE A 247 5.43 3.00 31.17
CA ILE A 247 5.97 4.36 31.18
C ILE A 247 5.66 5.01 29.85
N ARG A 248 5.09 6.22 29.88
CA ARG A 248 4.91 7.04 28.67
C ARG A 248 6.28 7.49 28.16
N ASP A 249 6.52 7.26 26.89
CA ASP A 249 7.74 7.71 26.23
C ASP A 249 7.37 8.74 25.15
N ASN A 250 7.78 9.99 25.37
CA ASN A 250 7.54 11.08 24.43
C ASN A 250 8.72 11.28 23.45
N THR A 251 9.65 10.34 23.41
CA THR A 251 10.82 10.43 22.53
C THR A 251 10.43 10.15 21.09
N PHE A 252 10.85 11.03 20.20
CA PHE A 252 10.78 10.78 18.77
C PHE A 252 12.01 9.99 18.34
N TYR A 253 11.79 8.76 17.95
CA TYR A 253 12.81 7.90 17.40
C TYR A 253 12.91 8.11 15.89
N GLU A 254 14.13 8.02 15.37
CA GLU A 254 14.35 8.11 13.92
C GLU A 254 15.29 7.03 13.41
N MET A 255 15.09 6.62 12.16
CA MET A 255 15.97 5.68 11.47
C MET A 255 16.12 6.07 10.01
N LYS A 256 17.37 6.18 9.53
CA LYS A 256 17.64 6.38 8.10
C LYS A 256 17.33 5.10 7.33
N ILE A 257 16.59 5.25 6.21
CA ILE A 257 16.27 4.17 5.28
C ILE A 257 17.28 4.13 4.15
N CYS A 258 17.43 5.24 3.44
CA CYS A 258 18.34 5.40 2.31
C CYS A 258 18.62 6.89 2.07
N GLU A 259 19.50 7.15 1.12
CA GLU A 259 19.77 8.49 0.58
C GLU A 259 19.77 8.40 -0.95
N ILE A 260 19.08 9.33 -1.60
CA ILE A 260 18.90 9.35 -3.04
C ILE A 260 19.15 10.78 -3.51
N GLU A 261 20.18 10.99 -4.35
CA GLU A 261 20.51 12.27 -4.93
C GLU A 261 20.53 13.45 -3.91
N GLY A 262 21.15 13.21 -2.75
CA GLY A 262 21.26 14.18 -1.66
C GLY A 262 20.01 14.33 -0.78
N THR A 263 18.94 13.59 -1.04
CA THR A 263 17.74 13.53 -0.20
C THR A 263 17.78 12.34 0.75
N VAL A 264 17.76 12.58 2.05
CA VAL A 264 17.73 11.52 3.08
C VAL A 264 16.30 11.11 3.38
N TYR A 265 16.00 9.84 3.24
CA TYR A 265 14.71 9.23 3.63
C TYR A 265 14.83 8.63 5.03
N LYS A 266 13.93 9.04 5.92
CA LYS A 266 13.91 8.59 7.33
C LYS A 266 12.54 8.07 7.72
N ILE A 267 12.53 7.11 8.64
CA ILE A 267 11.34 6.81 9.43
C ILE A 267 11.43 7.61 10.73
N VAL A 268 10.29 8.17 11.17
CA VAL A 268 10.17 8.82 12.48
C VAL A 268 8.90 8.31 13.15
N GLY A 269 8.96 8.10 14.45
CA GLY A 269 7.80 7.72 15.24
C GLY A 269 8.02 7.88 16.72
N CYS A 270 6.91 7.94 17.45
CA CYS A 270 6.84 7.91 18.89
C CYS A 270 6.10 6.64 19.30
N VAL A 271 6.58 5.94 20.31
CA VAL A 271 5.95 4.73 20.82
C VAL A 271 4.90 5.09 21.89
N ASP A 272 3.86 4.27 22.02
CA ASP A 272 2.79 4.58 22.98
C ASP A 272 3.32 4.47 24.41
N ARG A 273 3.96 3.33 24.75
CA ARG A 273 4.52 3.07 26.11
C ARG A 273 5.75 2.16 26.02
N ILE A 274 6.54 2.21 27.09
CA ILE A 274 7.60 1.24 27.39
C ILE A 274 7.24 0.55 28.71
N GLN A 275 7.26 -0.78 28.72
CA GLN A 275 7.17 -1.61 29.91
C GLN A 275 8.57 -1.89 30.43
N ILE A 276 8.78 -1.64 31.72
CA ILE A 276 10.00 -2.07 32.42
C ILE A 276 9.71 -3.41 33.08
N ASN A 277 10.42 -4.44 32.69
CA ASN A 277 10.28 -5.79 33.23
C ASN A 277 11.02 -5.95 34.58
N GLU A 278 10.73 -6.99 35.32
CA GLU A 278 11.35 -7.26 36.65
C GLU A 278 12.88 -7.43 36.56
N ASP A 279 13.38 -7.95 35.45
CA ASP A 279 14.81 -8.12 35.18
C ASP A 279 15.51 -6.83 34.67
N GLY A 280 14.78 -5.71 34.64
CA GLY A 280 15.26 -4.44 34.11
C GLY A 280 15.26 -4.32 32.58
N SER A 281 14.90 -5.37 31.86
CA SER A 281 14.74 -5.29 30.41
C SER A 281 13.52 -4.46 30.02
N ARG A 282 13.49 -3.97 28.77
CA ARG A 282 12.41 -3.16 28.24
C ARG A 282 11.61 -3.90 27.20
N THR A 283 10.29 -3.71 27.23
CA THR A 283 9.35 -4.18 26.21
C THR A 283 8.59 -2.99 25.67
N LEU A 284 8.57 -2.85 24.34
CA LEU A 284 7.74 -1.86 23.66
C LEU A 284 6.26 -2.21 23.84
N VAL A 285 5.40 -1.23 24.04
CA VAL A 285 3.95 -1.44 24.13
C VAL A 285 3.25 -0.54 23.12
N GLU A 286 2.45 -1.16 22.26
CA GLU A 286 1.59 -0.52 21.26
C GLU A 286 0.13 -0.77 21.64
N ILE A 287 -0.67 0.28 21.75
CA ILE A 287 -2.06 0.21 22.22
C ILE A 287 -3.01 0.45 21.06
N LYS A 288 -3.99 -0.43 20.91
CA LYS A 288 -5.02 -0.34 19.87
C LYS A 288 -6.42 -0.38 20.48
N ASN A 289 -7.00 0.80 20.74
CA ASN A 289 -8.38 0.92 21.18
C ASN A 289 -9.32 0.74 19.97
N ARG A 290 -10.07 -0.35 19.99
CA ARG A 290 -10.98 -0.72 18.89
C ARG A 290 -12.35 -0.10 19.10
N ALA A 291 -12.93 0.45 18.06
CA ALA A 291 -14.27 0.99 18.10
C ALA A 291 -15.37 -0.06 17.84
N ASN A 292 -15.05 -1.20 17.18
CA ASN A 292 -16.08 -2.17 16.79
C ASN A 292 -15.94 -3.53 17.48
N LYS A 293 -14.75 -4.12 17.46
CA LYS A 293 -14.48 -5.45 18.05
C LYS A 293 -12.98 -5.70 18.11
N LEU A 294 -12.57 -6.62 18.97
CA LEU A 294 -11.21 -7.18 18.91
C LEU A 294 -11.00 -7.91 17.57
N PHE A 295 -9.83 -7.77 16.97
CA PHE A 295 -9.48 -8.55 15.78
C PHE A 295 -9.11 -9.99 16.13
N GLY A 296 -8.70 -10.22 17.38
CA GLY A 296 -8.35 -11.55 17.88
C GLY A 296 -7.01 -12.08 17.35
N ARG A 297 -6.31 -11.30 16.56
CA ARG A 297 -4.98 -11.59 15.99
C ARG A 297 -4.26 -10.30 15.64
N VAL A 298 -2.94 -10.33 15.60
CA VAL A 298 -2.13 -9.24 15.04
C VAL A 298 -2.35 -9.15 13.54
N ARG A 299 -2.67 -7.96 13.04
CA ARG A 299 -2.80 -7.71 11.61
C ARG A 299 -1.42 -7.45 10.99
N ASP A 300 -1.26 -7.73 9.70
CA ASP A 300 0.03 -7.57 9.02
C ASP A 300 0.57 -6.14 9.12
N TYR A 301 -0.28 -5.13 8.93
CA TYR A 301 0.12 -3.72 9.05
C TYR A 301 0.52 -3.32 10.48
N GLU A 302 -0.08 -3.93 11.51
CA GLU A 302 0.28 -3.72 12.91
C GLU A 302 1.61 -4.40 13.23
N ASN A 303 1.80 -5.62 12.74
CA ASN A 303 3.08 -6.31 12.87
C ASN A 303 4.21 -5.52 12.22
N ILE A 304 4.00 -4.96 11.01
CA ILE A 304 4.98 -4.12 10.34
C ILE A 304 5.28 -2.87 11.15
N GLN A 305 4.28 -2.21 11.74
CA GLN A 305 4.48 -1.07 12.64
C GLN A 305 5.32 -1.46 13.86
N CYS A 306 4.98 -2.56 14.55
CA CYS A 306 5.74 -3.06 15.68
C CYS A 306 7.19 -3.42 15.30
N GLN A 307 7.39 -4.14 14.18
CA GLN A 307 8.73 -4.45 13.67
C GLN A 307 9.52 -3.17 13.37
N THR A 308 8.87 -2.15 12.82
CA THR A 308 9.50 -0.86 12.53
C THR A 308 10.03 -0.21 13.81
N TYR A 309 9.22 -0.14 14.86
CA TYR A 309 9.66 0.40 16.14
C TYR A 309 10.76 -0.44 16.79
N LEU A 310 10.67 -1.77 16.74
CA LEU A 310 11.70 -2.67 17.27
C LEU A 310 13.05 -2.47 16.55
N GLN A 311 13.03 -2.15 15.26
CA GLN A 311 14.26 -1.81 14.53
C GLN A 311 14.80 -0.43 14.90
N MET A 312 13.92 0.55 15.11
CA MET A 312 14.31 1.92 15.47
C MET A 312 14.94 1.98 16.87
N LEU A 313 14.39 1.23 17.83
CA LEU A 313 14.88 1.20 19.20
C LEU A 313 16.10 0.28 19.41
N GLY A 314 16.33 -0.65 18.51
CA GLY A 314 17.55 -1.47 18.44
C GLY A 314 17.75 -2.48 19.58
N ASP A 315 17.74 -2.02 20.82
CA ASP A 315 18.01 -2.77 22.04
C ASP A 315 16.78 -3.49 22.62
N ILE A 316 15.57 -3.18 22.15
CA ILE A 316 14.33 -3.82 22.56
C ILE A 316 14.03 -5.02 21.68
N LYS A 317 13.81 -6.18 22.30
CA LYS A 317 13.55 -7.45 21.60
C LYS A 317 12.08 -7.75 21.37
N TYR A 318 11.20 -7.19 22.18
CA TYR A 318 9.78 -7.53 22.18
C TYR A 318 8.91 -6.30 22.10
N CYS A 319 7.80 -6.41 21.35
CA CYS A 319 6.70 -5.48 21.34
C CYS A 319 5.44 -6.20 21.82
N ARG A 320 4.79 -5.64 22.84
CA ARG A 320 3.50 -6.08 23.35
C ARG A 320 2.41 -5.23 22.73
N LEU A 321 1.65 -5.81 21.79
CA LEU A 321 0.50 -5.15 21.20
C LEU A 321 -0.73 -5.43 22.05
N ILE A 322 -1.36 -4.40 22.59
CA ILE A 322 -2.58 -4.48 23.41
C ILE A 322 -3.76 -4.07 22.55
N GLU A 323 -4.71 -4.96 22.38
CA GLU A 323 -6.03 -4.68 21.82
C GLU A 323 -7.05 -4.49 22.94
N GLN A 324 -7.75 -3.35 22.95
CA GLN A 324 -8.85 -3.05 23.87
C GLN A 324 -10.13 -2.76 23.09
N PHE A 325 -11.24 -3.36 23.49
CA PHE A 325 -12.59 -3.06 23.02
C PHE A 325 -13.55 -3.13 24.21
N ASP A 326 -14.04 -2.00 24.65
CA ASP A 326 -14.77 -1.85 25.90
C ASP A 326 -14.01 -2.55 27.05
N GLU A 327 -14.63 -3.48 27.78
CA GLU A 327 -14.00 -4.25 28.86
C GLU A 327 -13.15 -5.44 28.38
N LEU A 328 -13.17 -5.73 27.08
CA LEU A 328 -12.45 -6.86 26.50
C LEU A 328 -11.04 -6.46 26.11
N ARG A 329 -10.05 -7.23 26.59
CA ARG A 329 -8.64 -7.01 26.32
C ARG A 329 -7.96 -8.27 25.80
N LYS A 330 -7.06 -8.09 24.83
CA LYS A 330 -6.08 -9.10 24.43
C LYS A 330 -4.71 -8.47 24.27
N ALA A 331 -3.68 -9.21 24.57
CA ALA A 331 -2.30 -8.79 24.34
C ALA A 331 -1.56 -9.86 23.52
N TYR A 332 -0.68 -9.41 22.66
CA TYR A 332 0.13 -10.26 21.79
C TYR A 332 1.59 -9.85 21.96
N LEU A 333 2.46 -10.82 22.18
CA LEU A 333 3.89 -10.58 22.24
C LEU A 333 4.48 -10.80 20.84
N ILE A 334 5.12 -9.79 20.30
CA ILE A 334 5.75 -9.77 18.99
C ILE A 334 7.25 -9.69 19.19
N GLU A 335 7.97 -10.69 18.73
CA GLU A 335 9.43 -10.71 18.78
C GLU A 335 10.01 -9.94 17.60
N LYS A 336 11.14 -9.25 17.82
CA LYS A 336 11.91 -8.60 16.78
C LYS A 336 12.38 -9.62 15.75
N ASN A 337 12.11 -9.34 14.49
CA ASN A 337 12.44 -10.24 13.38
C ASN A 337 13.34 -9.52 12.35
N ASP A 338 14.64 -9.67 12.55
CA ASP A 338 15.65 -9.05 11.69
C ASP A 338 15.67 -9.66 10.28
N GLU A 339 15.33 -10.94 10.12
CA GLU A 339 15.22 -11.60 8.82
C GLU A 339 14.07 -10.99 8.00
N LYS A 340 12.88 -10.88 8.59
CA LYS A 340 11.72 -10.24 7.95
C LYS A 340 11.99 -8.78 7.63
N TRP A 341 12.65 -8.06 8.55
CA TRP A 341 12.99 -6.67 8.33
C TRP A 341 13.95 -6.50 7.15
N ASN A 342 15.08 -7.19 7.17
CA ASN A 342 16.12 -7.04 6.16
C ASN A 342 15.77 -7.70 4.81
N GLY A 343 15.02 -8.82 4.83
CA GLY A 343 14.65 -9.58 3.63
C GLY A 343 13.38 -9.07 2.95
N GLU A 344 12.49 -8.40 3.67
CA GLU A 344 11.20 -8.00 3.11
C GLU A 344 10.86 -6.53 3.31
N ILE A 345 10.79 -6.03 4.57
CA ILE A 345 10.23 -4.71 4.87
C ILE A 345 11.16 -3.61 4.36
N LYS A 346 12.42 -3.64 4.74
CA LYS A 346 13.41 -2.63 4.36
C LYS A 346 13.62 -2.53 2.85
N PRO A 347 13.78 -3.63 2.08
CA PRO A 347 13.90 -3.55 0.63
C PRO A 347 12.67 -2.95 -0.06
N LYS A 348 11.45 -3.34 0.37
CA LYS A 348 10.22 -2.76 -0.17
C LYS A 348 10.10 -1.26 0.14
N LEU A 349 10.53 -0.86 1.32
CA LEU A 349 10.52 0.54 1.72
C LEU A 349 11.56 1.36 0.95
N GLN A 350 12.75 0.83 0.71
CA GLN A 350 13.75 1.46 -0.16
C GLN A 350 13.22 1.63 -1.59
N ASN A 351 12.60 0.59 -2.15
CA ASN A 351 11.94 0.66 -3.45
C ASN A 351 10.83 1.73 -3.49
N PHE A 352 10.05 1.86 -2.43
CA PHE A 352 9.07 2.94 -2.31
C PHE A 352 9.74 4.32 -2.35
N CYS A 353 10.85 4.51 -1.63
CA CYS A 353 11.58 5.79 -1.62
C CYS A 353 12.14 6.12 -3.01
N GLU A 354 12.76 5.15 -3.68
CA GLU A 354 13.28 5.30 -5.05
C GLU A 354 12.16 5.66 -6.03
N HIS A 355 11.03 4.98 -5.90
CA HIS A 355 9.88 5.22 -6.75
C HIS A 355 9.28 6.62 -6.52
N PHE A 356 9.05 6.99 -5.26
CA PHE A 356 8.57 8.33 -4.91
C PHE A 356 9.53 9.41 -5.44
N HIS A 357 10.83 9.24 -5.21
CA HIS A 357 11.87 10.17 -5.69
C HIS A 357 11.85 10.31 -7.22
N SER A 358 11.74 9.19 -7.94
CA SER A 358 11.65 9.18 -9.40
C SER A 358 10.43 9.94 -9.91
N MET A 359 9.24 9.69 -9.33
CA MET A 359 8.01 10.38 -9.75
C MET A 359 8.11 11.89 -9.59
N VAL A 360 8.65 12.33 -8.45
CA VAL A 360 8.76 13.75 -8.13
C VAL A 360 9.85 14.43 -8.96
N SER A 361 11.00 13.77 -9.16
CA SER A 361 12.11 14.33 -9.96
C SER A 361 11.79 14.57 -11.44
N GLU A 362 10.67 14.01 -11.93
CA GLU A 362 10.16 14.29 -13.29
C GLU A 362 9.37 15.59 -13.38
N THR A 363 8.91 16.09 -12.26
CA THR A 363 8.06 17.29 -12.18
C THR A 363 8.79 18.52 -11.67
N VAL A 364 9.98 18.35 -11.13
CA VAL A 364 10.90 19.40 -10.68
C VAL A 364 11.97 19.65 -11.75
#